data_fbac24b35dbce2bddcce74eade890e70
#
_entry.id   fbac24b35dbce2bddcce74eade890e70
#
_cell.length_a   1.000
_cell.length_b   1.000
_cell.length_c   1.000
_cell.angle_alpha   90.00
_cell.angle_beta   90.00
_cell.angle_gamma   90.00
#
_symmetry.space_group_name_H-M   'P 1'
#
loop_
_entity.id
_entity.type
_entity.pdbx_description
1 polymer ?
#
loop_
_entity_poly.entity_id
_entity_poly.type
_entity_poly.pdbx_seq_one_letter_code
_entity_poly.pdbx_strand_id
1 'polypeptide(L)'
;MKKKNITKALFLVVLIVASVIIIRQQRVTPYQRNTGFIFGTTYSITYQYSKDLQPEIEAEMKEVDAALSTFNKQSIITAINNNQKTKLNKKFIEVFNLAEKISHETNGAFDITVAPLVNEWGFGFKKGVDPTKNTIDSLRQIVGYQKVALKDGTIVKQDPRVNLDCSGVAKGYGSDCVANLLRRHGIENFMVEIGGEVVTSGINPDRVPWKIGVTKPVDDLTQQGGELQTVLNITDKAMATSGNYRNFYYKGGKKYAHTIDPKTGYPVQHNILSSTVVADNCATADAYATAFMVLGLEKAKTILDKHPELMVYFIYSDKDGRNAVWFSPSMKKVIAQ
;
A
#
# COMPACT_ATOMS: atom_id res chain seq x y z
N MET A 1 -5.41 73.10 -9.04
CA MET A 1 -5.25 71.96 -9.99
C MET A 1 -4.18 70.93 -9.59
N LYS A 2 -3.01 71.31 -9.06
CA LYS A 2 -1.93 70.34 -8.72
C LYS A 2 -2.25 69.29 -7.64
N LYS A 3 -3.00 69.59 -6.56
CA LYS A 3 -3.34 68.63 -5.49
C LYS A 3 -4.23 67.44 -5.99
N LYS A 4 -5.20 67.72 -6.86
CA LYS A 4 -6.14 66.70 -7.40
C LYS A 4 -5.44 65.67 -8.31
N ASN A 5 -4.36 66.05 -8.96
CA ASN A 5 -3.55 65.18 -9.80
C ASN A 5 -2.60 64.30 -8.99
N ILE A 6 -2.08 64.79 -7.86
CA ILE A 6 -1.22 64.02 -6.95
C ILE A 6 -2.05 62.91 -6.29
N THR A 7 -3.27 63.18 -5.85
CA THR A 7 -4.17 62.18 -5.26
C THR A 7 -4.53 61.08 -6.25
N LYS A 8 -4.77 61.42 -7.51
CA LYS A 8 -5.03 60.43 -8.58
C LYS A 8 -3.81 59.56 -8.88
N ALA A 9 -2.62 60.14 -8.91
CA ALA A 9 -1.37 59.41 -9.11
C ALA A 9 -1.09 58.46 -7.96
N LEU A 10 -1.29 58.86 -6.71
CA LEU A 10 -1.13 58.02 -5.52
C LEU A 10 -2.13 56.84 -5.55
N PHE A 11 -3.39 57.10 -5.89
CA PHE A 11 -4.40 56.02 -6.04
C PHE A 11 -4.04 55.03 -7.12
N LEU A 12 -3.51 55.48 -8.27
CA LEU A 12 -3.05 54.56 -9.32
C LEU A 12 -1.88 53.69 -8.87
N VAL A 13 -0.93 54.27 -8.14
CA VAL A 13 0.21 53.50 -7.58
C VAL A 13 -0.26 52.46 -6.57
N VAL A 14 -1.20 52.79 -5.68
CA VAL A 14 -1.81 51.83 -4.73
C VAL A 14 -2.53 50.73 -5.47
N LEU A 15 -3.29 51.03 -6.53
CA LEU A 15 -3.96 50.05 -7.37
C LEU A 15 -2.98 49.09 -8.06
N ILE A 16 -1.90 49.61 -8.61
CA ILE A 16 -0.84 48.81 -9.24
C ILE A 16 -0.16 47.90 -8.23
N VAL A 17 0.20 48.42 -7.06
CA VAL A 17 0.81 47.61 -5.97
C VAL A 17 -0.15 46.54 -5.49
N ALA A 18 -1.42 46.86 -5.26
CA ALA A 18 -2.44 45.87 -4.88
C ALA A 18 -2.63 44.81 -5.95
N SER A 19 -2.69 45.21 -7.23
CA SER A 19 -2.79 44.26 -8.36
C SER A 19 -1.56 43.35 -8.45
N VAL A 20 -0.35 43.87 -8.26
CA VAL A 20 0.89 43.07 -8.24
C VAL A 20 0.89 42.08 -7.05
N ILE A 21 0.43 42.51 -5.89
CA ILE A 21 0.29 41.62 -4.71
C ILE A 21 -0.74 40.51 -5.00
N ILE A 22 -1.90 40.87 -5.53
CA ILE A 22 -2.95 39.91 -5.90
C ILE A 22 -2.44 38.92 -6.96
N ILE A 23 -1.78 39.39 -8.02
CA ILE A 23 -1.19 38.55 -9.07
C ILE A 23 -0.10 37.62 -8.48
N ARG A 24 0.73 38.11 -7.56
CA ARG A 24 1.74 37.27 -6.87
C ARG A 24 1.11 36.23 -5.94
N GLN A 25 0.04 36.60 -5.23
CA GLN A 25 -0.73 35.65 -4.43
C GLN A 25 -1.52 34.64 -5.26
N GLN A 26 -1.94 35.01 -6.47
CA GLN A 26 -2.63 34.11 -7.42
C GLN A 26 -1.67 33.27 -8.29
N ARG A 27 -0.36 33.38 -8.15
CA ARG A 27 0.55 32.38 -8.73
C ARG A 27 0.37 31.08 -8.02
N VAL A 28 -0.64 30.32 -8.43
CA VAL A 28 -0.87 28.94 -7.98
C VAL A 28 0.37 28.14 -8.30
N THR A 29 1.05 27.61 -7.27
CA THR A 29 2.18 26.71 -7.45
C THR A 29 1.70 25.55 -8.34
N PRO A 30 2.43 25.22 -9.44
CA PRO A 30 2.00 24.20 -10.37
C PRO A 30 2.03 22.81 -9.72
N TYR A 31 1.22 21.91 -10.25
CA TYR A 31 1.36 20.49 -9.93
C TYR A 31 2.43 19.88 -10.83
N GLN A 32 3.33 19.11 -10.20
CA GLN A 32 4.28 18.23 -10.84
C GLN A 32 3.71 16.82 -10.91
N ARG A 33 4.14 16.04 -11.88
CA ARG A 33 3.80 14.61 -11.98
C ARG A 33 5.04 13.80 -12.35
N ASN A 34 5.40 12.86 -11.48
CA ASN A 34 6.49 11.92 -11.68
C ASN A 34 5.95 10.50 -11.84
N THR A 35 6.47 9.77 -12.80
CA THR A 35 6.08 8.39 -13.10
C THR A 35 7.31 7.52 -13.34
N GLY A 36 7.18 6.22 -13.10
CA GLY A 36 8.27 5.29 -13.36
C GLY A 36 7.93 3.88 -12.91
N PHE A 37 8.97 3.09 -12.62
CA PHE A 37 8.84 1.68 -12.24
C PHE A 37 9.69 1.39 -11.01
N ILE A 38 9.11 0.78 -9.98
CA ILE A 38 9.76 0.39 -8.73
C ILE A 38 9.00 -0.80 -8.10
N PHE A 39 9.63 -1.61 -7.26
CA PHE A 39 9.02 -2.75 -6.54
C PHE A 39 8.27 -3.74 -7.45
N GLY A 40 8.70 -3.87 -8.72
CA GLY A 40 8.04 -4.71 -9.71
C GLY A 40 6.73 -4.14 -10.27
N THR A 41 6.44 -2.85 -10.05
CA THR A 41 5.22 -2.18 -10.52
C THR A 41 5.48 -0.74 -10.95
N THR A 42 4.47 -0.08 -11.52
CA THR A 42 4.51 1.35 -11.86
C THR A 42 4.19 2.22 -10.66
N TYR A 43 4.67 3.47 -10.69
CA TYR A 43 4.24 4.52 -9.77
C TYR A 43 3.81 5.79 -10.52
N SER A 44 2.93 6.55 -9.90
CA SER A 44 2.49 7.87 -10.34
C SER A 44 2.34 8.78 -9.12
N ILE A 45 3.11 9.87 -9.08
CA ILE A 45 3.16 10.79 -7.95
C ILE A 45 2.83 12.18 -8.47
N THR A 46 1.76 12.77 -7.95
CA THR A 46 1.30 14.12 -8.30
C THR A 46 1.37 15.00 -7.06
N TYR A 47 2.03 16.15 -7.13
CA TYR A 47 2.21 17.05 -5.98
C TYR A 47 2.31 18.52 -6.42
N GLN A 48 1.83 19.41 -5.58
CA GLN A 48 1.84 20.85 -5.85
C GLN A 48 3.16 21.47 -5.36
N TYR A 49 4.11 21.66 -6.26
CA TYR A 49 5.42 22.23 -5.94
C TYR A 49 6.07 22.91 -7.15
N SER A 50 6.94 23.89 -6.90
CA SER A 50 7.62 24.64 -7.96
C SER A 50 8.79 23.92 -8.60
N LYS A 51 9.29 22.84 -7.96
CA LYS A 51 10.47 22.08 -8.41
C LYS A 51 10.08 20.62 -8.67
N ASP A 52 10.77 19.99 -9.60
CA ASP A 52 10.71 18.56 -9.83
C ASP A 52 11.54 17.83 -8.76
N LEU A 53 10.93 16.87 -8.06
CA LEU A 53 11.54 16.05 -7.01
C LEU A 53 11.81 14.60 -7.47
N GLN A 54 11.74 14.30 -8.77
CA GLN A 54 11.96 12.95 -9.31
C GLN A 54 13.22 12.28 -8.73
N PRO A 55 14.41 12.91 -8.69
CA PRO A 55 15.61 12.24 -8.17
C PRO A 55 15.51 11.89 -6.68
N GLU A 56 14.89 12.76 -5.87
CA GLU A 56 14.72 12.54 -4.43
C GLU A 56 13.68 11.44 -4.15
N ILE A 57 12.58 11.43 -4.91
CA ILE A 57 11.54 10.39 -4.87
C ILE A 57 12.13 9.02 -5.20
N GLU A 58 12.92 8.92 -6.28
CA GLU A 58 13.58 7.67 -6.66
C GLU A 58 14.60 7.21 -5.62
N ALA A 59 15.35 8.13 -5.02
CA ALA A 59 16.30 7.81 -3.96
C ALA A 59 15.59 7.25 -2.73
N GLU A 60 14.48 7.87 -2.29
CA GLU A 60 13.67 7.41 -1.15
C GLU A 60 13.13 5.99 -1.40
N MET A 61 12.61 5.71 -2.60
CA MET A 61 12.11 4.38 -2.97
C MET A 61 13.23 3.32 -3.06
N LYS A 62 14.41 3.69 -3.59
CA LYS A 62 15.59 2.80 -3.60
C LYS A 62 16.06 2.42 -2.20
N GLU A 63 15.94 3.31 -1.22
CA GLU A 63 16.25 2.98 0.18
C GLU A 63 15.27 1.97 0.77
N VAL A 64 13.97 2.04 0.40
CA VAL A 64 12.97 1.04 0.77
C VAL A 64 13.28 -0.30 0.12
N ASP A 65 13.62 -0.33 -1.17
CA ASP A 65 14.04 -1.54 -1.88
C ASP A 65 15.25 -2.20 -1.23
N ALA A 66 16.28 -1.40 -0.89
CA ALA A 66 17.48 -1.88 -0.21
C ALA A 66 17.20 -2.45 1.19
N ALA A 67 16.10 -2.07 1.83
CA ALA A 67 15.71 -2.61 3.12
C ALA A 67 14.86 -3.89 2.99
N LEU A 68 13.86 -3.92 2.10
CA LEU A 68 12.72 -4.83 2.15
C LEU A 68 12.58 -5.78 0.96
N SER A 69 13.27 -5.52 -0.16
CA SER A 69 13.09 -6.31 -1.39
C SER A 69 13.80 -7.66 -1.32
N THR A 70 13.06 -8.75 -1.38
CA THR A 70 13.61 -10.11 -1.51
C THR A 70 14.20 -10.36 -2.90
N PHE A 71 13.89 -9.54 -3.90
CA PHE A 71 14.45 -9.59 -5.25
C PHE A 71 15.79 -8.87 -5.36
N ASN A 72 16.10 -7.97 -4.44
CA ASN A 72 17.39 -7.28 -4.35
C ASN A 72 18.36 -8.14 -3.52
N LYS A 73 19.36 -8.72 -4.19
CA LYS A 73 20.38 -9.59 -3.54
C LYS A 73 21.19 -8.88 -2.46
N GLN A 74 21.26 -7.55 -2.47
CA GLN A 74 22.01 -6.74 -1.53
C GLN A 74 21.14 -6.13 -0.43
N SER A 75 19.85 -6.44 -0.40
CA SER A 75 18.93 -5.89 0.60
C SER A 75 19.14 -6.49 1.98
N ILE A 76 18.71 -5.74 3.00
CA ILE A 76 18.76 -6.18 4.41
C ILE A 76 17.97 -7.48 4.59
N ILE A 77 16.74 -7.55 4.05
CA ILE A 77 15.91 -8.75 4.18
C ILE A 77 16.56 -9.98 3.53
N THR A 78 17.22 -9.81 2.38
CA THR A 78 17.94 -10.89 1.71
C THR A 78 19.11 -11.39 2.54
N ALA A 79 19.88 -10.48 3.17
CA ALA A 79 20.97 -10.87 4.08
C ALA A 79 20.42 -11.65 5.29
N ILE A 80 19.30 -11.22 5.89
CA ILE A 80 18.62 -11.93 7.00
C ILE A 80 18.17 -13.32 6.54
N ASN A 81 17.55 -13.42 5.38
CA ASN A 81 17.08 -14.69 4.83
C ASN A 81 18.23 -15.68 4.59
N ASN A 82 19.39 -15.18 4.20
CA ASN A 82 20.62 -15.95 4.02
C ASN A 82 21.41 -16.19 5.33
N ASN A 83 20.86 -15.83 6.49
CA ASN A 83 21.51 -15.93 7.80
C ASN A 83 22.86 -15.16 7.90
N GLN A 84 22.99 -14.10 7.13
CA GLN A 84 24.16 -13.22 7.14
C GLN A 84 24.01 -12.13 8.20
N LYS A 85 25.09 -11.76 8.84
CA LYS A 85 25.12 -10.60 9.73
C LYS A 85 24.91 -9.33 8.90
N THR A 86 23.92 -8.53 9.27
CA THR A 86 23.62 -7.25 8.62
C THR A 86 23.20 -6.23 9.66
N LYS A 87 23.51 -4.95 9.41
CA LYS A 87 23.03 -3.84 10.23
C LYS A 87 21.61 -3.47 9.75
N LEU A 88 20.68 -3.48 10.66
CA LEU A 88 19.31 -3.04 10.35
C LEU A 88 19.28 -1.52 10.24
N ASN A 89 18.55 -1.01 9.24
CA ASN A 89 18.25 0.40 9.14
C ASN A 89 16.84 0.71 9.71
N LYS A 90 16.56 2.00 9.86
CA LYS A 90 15.29 2.47 10.42
C LYS A 90 14.08 1.95 9.64
N LYS A 91 14.14 1.94 8.30
CA LYS A 91 13.04 1.49 7.43
C LYS A 91 12.69 0.02 7.66
N PHE A 92 13.70 -0.86 7.77
CA PHE A 92 13.49 -2.27 8.08
C PHE A 92 12.85 -2.46 9.46
N ILE A 93 13.37 -1.75 10.49
CA ILE A 93 12.87 -1.85 11.86
C ILE A 93 11.41 -1.39 11.96
N GLU A 94 11.05 -0.29 11.30
CA GLU A 94 9.68 0.23 11.28
C GLU A 94 8.70 -0.77 10.66
N VAL A 95 9.06 -1.36 9.51
CA VAL A 95 8.22 -2.36 8.84
C VAL A 95 8.13 -3.66 9.65
N PHE A 96 9.24 -4.12 10.24
CA PHE A 96 9.25 -5.32 11.09
C PHE A 96 8.32 -5.14 12.28
N ASN A 97 8.42 -4.02 13.01
CA ASN A 97 7.58 -3.76 14.17
C ASN A 97 6.09 -3.62 13.79
N LEU A 98 5.78 -2.98 12.66
CA LEU A 98 4.41 -2.90 12.16
C LEU A 98 3.88 -4.29 11.79
N ALA A 99 4.69 -5.10 11.11
CA ALA A 99 4.34 -6.47 10.73
C ALA A 99 4.07 -7.34 11.95
N GLU A 100 4.92 -7.29 12.98
CA GLU A 100 4.72 -7.99 14.26
C GLU A 100 3.41 -7.59 14.92
N LYS A 101 3.13 -6.27 15.01
CA LYS A 101 1.90 -5.75 15.58
C LYS A 101 0.67 -6.33 14.84
N ILE A 102 0.62 -6.18 13.52
CA ILE A 102 -0.53 -6.63 12.72
C ILE A 102 -0.64 -8.17 12.70
N SER A 103 0.47 -8.89 12.71
CA SER A 103 0.47 -10.35 12.86
C SER A 103 -0.19 -10.78 14.18
N HIS A 104 0.11 -10.08 15.27
CA HIS A 104 -0.50 -10.34 16.57
C HIS A 104 -2.00 -10.01 16.57
N GLU A 105 -2.40 -8.83 16.07
CA GLU A 105 -3.80 -8.35 16.02
C GLU A 105 -4.68 -9.23 15.12
N THR A 106 -4.10 -9.79 14.04
CA THR A 106 -4.79 -10.69 13.10
C THR A 106 -4.59 -12.18 13.43
N ASN A 107 -3.96 -12.47 14.59
CA ASN A 107 -3.63 -13.83 15.01
C ASN A 107 -2.89 -14.60 13.90
N GLY A 108 -1.90 -13.98 13.26
CA GLY A 108 -1.05 -14.58 12.23
C GLY A 108 -1.72 -14.78 10.86
N ALA A 109 -2.83 -14.09 10.58
CA ALA A 109 -3.36 -14.04 9.21
C ALA A 109 -2.48 -13.16 8.30
N PHE A 110 -1.93 -12.07 8.84
CA PHE A 110 -0.79 -11.40 8.27
C PHE A 110 0.48 -11.98 8.91
N ASP A 111 1.43 -12.45 8.09
CA ASP A 111 2.66 -13.05 8.60
C ASP A 111 3.78 -12.92 7.57
N ILE A 112 4.80 -12.13 7.89
CA ILE A 112 5.94 -11.92 7.00
C ILE A 112 6.88 -13.13 6.91
N THR A 113 6.66 -14.20 7.68
CA THR A 113 7.42 -15.45 7.57
C THR A 113 6.86 -16.42 6.54
N VAL A 114 5.80 -16.05 5.83
CA VAL A 114 5.05 -16.90 4.88
C VAL A 114 5.84 -17.27 3.61
N ALA A 115 6.98 -16.62 3.35
CA ALA A 115 7.79 -16.79 2.13
C ALA A 115 8.03 -18.24 1.70
N PRO A 116 8.37 -19.21 2.56
CA PRO A 116 8.58 -20.60 2.16
C PRO A 116 7.34 -21.23 1.51
N LEU A 117 6.14 -20.92 2.05
CA LEU A 117 4.87 -21.42 1.52
C LEU A 117 4.51 -20.74 0.19
N VAL A 118 4.68 -19.42 0.10
CA VAL A 118 4.44 -18.65 -1.15
C VAL A 118 5.32 -19.18 -2.28
N ASN A 119 6.59 -19.45 -2.01
CA ASN A 119 7.53 -20.04 -2.97
C ASN A 119 7.09 -21.43 -3.41
N GLU A 120 6.68 -22.28 -2.47
CA GLU A 120 6.29 -23.66 -2.77
C GLU A 120 5.00 -23.74 -3.58
N TRP A 121 4.09 -22.79 -3.44
CA TRP A 121 2.89 -22.68 -4.28
C TRP A 121 3.15 -22.02 -5.64
N GLY A 122 4.40 -21.64 -5.96
CA GLY A 122 4.77 -21.07 -7.26
C GLY A 122 4.50 -19.59 -7.44
N PHE A 123 4.15 -18.87 -6.37
CA PHE A 123 3.88 -17.42 -6.39
C PHE A 123 5.11 -16.57 -6.06
N GLY A 124 6.23 -17.18 -5.67
CA GLY A 124 7.51 -16.53 -5.42
C GLY A 124 8.55 -16.87 -6.50
N PHE A 125 9.73 -17.31 -6.07
CA PHE A 125 10.86 -17.62 -6.94
C PHE A 125 10.74 -18.98 -7.67
N LYS A 126 10.00 -19.92 -7.11
CA LYS A 126 9.71 -21.21 -7.75
C LYS A 126 8.53 -21.06 -8.69
N LYS A 127 8.53 -21.81 -9.80
CA LYS A 127 7.41 -21.88 -10.75
C LYS A 127 7.06 -23.34 -11.04
N GLY A 128 5.79 -23.61 -11.36
CA GLY A 128 5.34 -24.93 -11.81
C GLY A 128 5.42 -26.02 -10.74
N VAL A 129 5.33 -25.67 -9.46
CA VAL A 129 5.43 -26.63 -8.34
C VAL A 129 4.06 -27.21 -8.01
N ASP A 130 4.05 -28.48 -7.61
CA ASP A 130 2.88 -29.19 -7.08
C ASP A 130 3.21 -29.68 -5.67
N PRO A 131 2.96 -28.85 -4.65
CA PRO A 131 3.36 -29.18 -3.31
C PRO A 131 2.58 -30.38 -2.77
N THR A 132 3.31 -31.37 -2.21
CA THR A 132 2.69 -32.48 -1.49
C THR A 132 2.24 -32.03 -0.09
N LYS A 133 1.29 -32.76 0.49
CA LYS A 133 0.89 -32.50 1.88
C LYS A 133 2.09 -32.54 2.84
N ASN A 134 3.00 -33.50 2.69
CA ASN A 134 4.19 -33.62 3.54
C ASN A 134 5.11 -32.40 3.39
N THR A 135 5.27 -31.86 2.18
CA THR A 135 6.05 -30.65 1.94
C THR A 135 5.42 -29.46 2.66
N ILE A 136 4.11 -29.27 2.53
CA ILE A 136 3.39 -28.18 3.21
C ILE A 136 3.48 -28.33 4.74
N ASP A 137 3.24 -29.53 5.28
CA ASP A 137 3.33 -29.78 6.73
C ASP A 137 4.74 -29.51 7.28
N SER A 138 5.80 -29.81 6.50
CA SER A 138 7.18 -29.49 6.86
C SER A 138 7.43 -27.97 6.84
N LEU A 139 6.97 -27.25 5.81
CA LEU A 139 7.15 -25.82 5.70
C LEU A 139 6.40 -25.04 6.79
N ARG A 140 5.21 -25.50 7.18
CA ARG A 140 4.45 -24.91 8.30
C ARG A 140 5.22 -24.92 9.62
N GLN A 141 6.15 -25.85 9.81
CA GLN A 141 6.98 -25.90 11.02
C GLN A 141 7.96 -24.71 11.11
N ILE A 142 8.29 -24.07 10.01
CA ILE A 142 9.20 -22.91 9.93
C ILE A 142 8.50 -21.59 9.61
N VAL A 143 7.17 -21.59 9.46
CA VAL A 143 6.34 -20.39 9.28
C VAL A 143 5.63 -20.05 10.58
N GLY A 144 5.53 -18.79 10.92
CA GLY A 144 4.90 -18.25 12.12
C GLY A 144 5.65 -17.02 12.64
N TYR A 145 4.98 -15.88 12.74
CA TYR A 145 5.58 -14.61 13.19
C TYR A 145 6.28 -14.74 14.56
N GLN A 146 5.81 -15.62 15.45
CA GLN A 146 6.44 -15.86 16.75
C GLN A 146 7.84 -16.52 16.65
N LYS A 147 8.24 -16.99 15.46
CA LYS A 147 9.55 -17.66 15.23
C LYS A 147 10.67 -16.69 14.90
N VAL A 148 10.37 -15.42 14.80
CA VAL A 148 11.34 -14.35 14.62
C VAL A 148 11.14 -13.27 15.68
N ALA A 149 12.21 -12.57 16.02
CA ALA A 149 12.12 -11.45 16.95
C ALA A 149 13.24 -10.44 16.66
N LEU A 150 12.97 -9.17 16.86
CA LEU A 150 13.98 -8.12 16.92
C LEU A 150 14.55 -8.05 18.32
N LYS A 151 15.84 -8.40 18.49
CA LYS A 151 16.57 -8.35 19.76
C LYS A 151 17.92 -7.66 19.56
N ASP A 152 18.22 -6.69 20.38
CA ASP A 152 19.50 -5.97 20.39
C ASP A 152 19.93 -5.46 19.00
N GLY A 153 18.93 -4.93 18.23
CA GLY A 153 19.16 -4.41 16.89
C GLY A 153 19.43 -5.46 15.80
N THR A 154 19.12 -6.73 16.07
CA THR A 154 19.28 -7.84 15.12
C THR A 154 18.01 -8.69 15.04
N ILE A 155 17.81 -9.38 13.91
CA ILE A 155 16.73 -10.37 13.77
C ILE A 155 17.24 -11.73 14.24
N VAL A 156 16.56 -12.26 15.25
CA VAL A 156 16.80 -13.63 15.77
C VAL A 156 15.71 -14.54 15.22
N LYS A 157 16.11 -15.64 14.58
CA LYS A 157 15.23 -16.69 14.05
C LYS A 157 15.33 -17.94 14.93
N GLN A 158 14.19 -18.56 15.25
CA GLN A 158 14.18 -19.84 16.00
C GLN A 158 14.71 -21.01 15.15
N ASP A 159 14.56 -20.91 13.83
CA ASP A 159 15.07 -21.88 12.86
C ASP A 159 15.73 -21.09 11.71
N PRO A 160 16.95 -21.43 11.29
CA PRO A 160 17.65 -20.71 10.22
C PRO A 160 16.92 -20.76 8.87
N ARG A 161 16.00 -21.69 8.67
CA ARG A 161 15.19 -21.83 7.46
C ARG A 161 14.02 -20.85 7.40
N VAL A 162 13.68 -20.14 8.49
CA VAL A 162 12.66 -19.08 8.46
C VAL A 162 13.10 -18.01 7.47
N ASN A 163 12.21 -17.65 6.56
CA ASN A 163 12.43 -16.63 5.55
C ASN A 163 11.34 -15.55 5.64
N LEU A 164 11.76 -14.30 5.57
CA LEU A 164 10.91 -13.13 5.63
C LEU A 164 10.51 -12.67 4.23
N ASP A 165 9.28 -12.21 4.08
CA ASP A 165 8.74 -11.55 2.90
C ASP A 165 7.83 -10.40 3.33
N CYS A 166 8.21 -9.18 2.99
CA CYS A 166 7.46 -7.98 3.30
C CYS A 166 6.54 -7.52 2.14
N SER A 167 6.29 -8.36 1.13
CA SER A 167 5.51 -7.97 -0.07
C SER A 167 4.11 -7.45 0.25
N GLY A 168 3.48 -7.91 1.33
CA GLY A 168 2.15 -7.47 1.77
C GLY A 168 2.14 -6.18 2.60
N VAL A 169 3.28 -5.45 2.69
CA VAL A 169 3.39 -4.19 3.45
C VAL A 169 4.38 -3.21 2.81
N ALA A 170 5.28 -3.72 1.97
CA ALA A 170 6.41 -2.93 1.46
C ALA A 170 5.99 -1.84 0.48
N LYS A 171 4.96 -2.06 -0.36
CA LYS A 171 4.47 -1.04 -1.29
C LYS A 171 3.77 0.08 -0.55
N GLY A 172 2.91 -0.26 0.40
CA GLY A 172 2.27 0.71 1.29
C GLY A 172 3.30 1.55 2.05
N TYR A 173 4.32 0.90 2.61
CA TYR A 173 5.42 1.60 3.30
C TYR A 173 6.23 2.50 2.36
N GLY A 174 6.48 2.06 1.13
CA GLY A 174 7.13 2.88 0.10
C GLY A 174 6.33 4.14 -0.23
N SER A 175 5.00 4.02 -0.35
CA SER A 175 4.09 5.15 -0.55
C SER A 175 4.12 6.12 0.63
N ASP A 176 4.16 5.62 1.86
CA ASP A 176 4.30 6.45 3.07
C ASP A 176 5.66 7.18 3.12
N CYS A 177 6.75 6.52 2.73
CA CYS A 177 8.08 7.12 2.69
C CYS A 177 8.12 8.32 1.73
N VAL A 178 7.57 8.15 0.52
CA VAL A 178 7.49 9.24 -0.47
C VAL A 178 6.54 10.34 0.01
N ALA A 179 5.38 10.01 0.58
CA ALA A 179 4.47 11.01 1.16
C ALA A 179 5.16 11.83 2.27
N ASN A 180 5.97 11.18 3.11
CA ASN A 180 6.75 11.84 4.15
C ASN A 180 7.88 12.70 3.57
N LEU A 181 8.51 12.29 2.46
CA LEU A 181 9.44 13.14 1.72
C LEU A 181 8.75 14.44 1.26
N LEU A 182 7.58 14.33 0.63
CA LEU A 182 6.82 15.51 0.18
C LEU A 182 6.44 16.43 1.35
N ARG A 183 6.00 15.86 2.48
CA ARG A 183 5.71 16.63 3.71
C ARG A 183 6.95 17.35 4.25
N ARG A 184 8.13 16.74 4.21
CA ARG A 184 9.41 17.39 4.61
C ARG A 184 9.75 18.61 3.73
N HIS A 185 9.30 18.63 2.46
CA HIS A 185 9.38 19.79 1.57
C HIS A 185 8.27 20.82 1.81
N GLY A 186 7.40 20.64 2.80
CA GLY A 186 6.27 21.54 3.06
C GLY A 186 5.15 21.43 2.04
N ILE A 187 5.07 20.32 1.30
CA ILE A 187 4.04 20.08 0.28
C ILE A 187 2.81 19.50 0.98
N GLU A 188 1.68 20.21 0.85
CA GLU A 188 0.41 19.82 1.49
C GLU A 188 -0.53 19.09 0.52
N ASN A 189 -0.43 19.38 -0.79
CA ASN A 189 -1.34 18.86 -1.80
C ASN A 189 -0.62 17.84 -2.67
N PHE A 190 -0.92 16.56 -2.48
CA PHE A 190 -0.29 15.47 -3.25
C PHE A 190 -1.11 14.19 -3.25
N MET A 191 -0.83 13.35 -4.24
CA MET A 191 -1.19 11.94 -4.31
C MET A 191 0.05 11.13 -4.69
N VAL A 192 0.41 10.18 -3.86
CA VAL A 192 1.41 9.15 -4.13
C VAL A 192 0.67 7.85 -4.44
N GLU A 193 0.98 7.24 -5.58
CA GLU A 193 0.43 5.94 -5.97
C GLU A 193 1.60 5.04 -6.40
N ILE A 194 1.73 3.86 -5.79
CA ILE A 194 2.74 2.84 -6.12
C ILE A 194 2.04 1.49 -6.21
N GLY A 195 1.78 1.01 -7.43
CA GLY A 195 1.18 -0.30 -7.67
C GLY A 195 -0.25 -0.47 -7.17
N GLY A 196 -0.97 0.63 -6.97
CA GLY A 196 -2.33 0.68 -6.43
C GLY A 196 -2.42 1.05 -4.96
N GLU A 197 -1.30 1.11 -4.24
CA GLU A 197 -1.21 1.63 -2.88
C GLU A 197 -1.08 3.15 -2.93
N VAL A 198 -2.02 3.86 -2.27
CA VAL A 198 -2.21 5.30 -2.44
C VAL A 198 -2.10 6.03 -1.11
N VAL A 199 -1.40 7.17 -1.11
CA VAL A 199 -1.43 8.18 -0.04
C VAL A 199 -1.88 9.50 -0.62
N THR A 200 -2.89 10.12 -0.01
CA THR A 200 -3.39 11.44 -0.43
C THR A 200 -3.22 12.47 0.66
N SER A 201 -3.04 13.73 0.25
CA SER A 201 -3.07 14.88 1.14
C SER A 201 -3.67 16.09 0.42
N GLY A 202 -4.45 16.90 1.15
CA GLY A 202 -5.03 18.14 0.65
C GLY A 202 -5.94 17.94 -0.56
N ILE A 203 -5.77 18.73 -1.60
CA ILE A 203 -6.64 18.80 -2.78
C ILE A 203 -5.91 18.41 -4.08
N ASN A 204 -6.66 18.00 -5.08
CA ASN A 204 -6.16 17.67 -6.41
C ASN A 204 -5.99 18.94 -7.30
N PRO A 205 -5.48 18.83 -8.54
CA PRO A 205 -5.36 19.94 -9.46
C PRO A 205 -6.67 20.70 -9.75
N ASP A 206 -7.82 20.02 -9.65
CA ASP A 206 -9.17 20.62 -9.84
C ASP A 206 -9.67 21.29 -8.56
N ARG A 207 -8.85 21.37 -7.49
CA ARG A 207 -9.13 22.00 -6.20
C ARG A 207 -10.28 21.31 -5.42
N VAL A 208 -10.45 20.01 -5.60
CA VAL A 208 -11.39 19.15 -4.87
C VAL A 208 -10.66 18.00 -4.19
N PRO A 209 -11.28 17.25 -3.26
CA PRO A 209 -10.70 16.04 -2.69
C PRO A 209 -10.24 15.05 -3.76
N TRP A 210 -9.20 14.27 -3.46
CA TRP A 210 -8.72 13.22 -4.34
C TRP A 210 -9.78 12.14 -4.52
N LYS A 211 -9.93 11.65 -5.76
CA LYS A 211 -10.87 10.60 -6.15
C LYS A 211 -10.10 9.35 -6.56
N ILE A 212 -10.27 8.27 -5.82
CA ILE A 212 -9.57 7.02 -6.04
C ILE A 212 -10.56 5.94 -6.45
N GLY A 213 -10.31 5.30 -7.60
CA GLY A 213 -11.15 4.23 -8.12
C GLY A 213 -10.85 2.90 -7.43
N VAL A 214 -11.89 2.16 -7.06
CA VAL A 214 -11.81 0.74 -6.69
C VAL A 214 -12.24 -0.07 -7.90
N THR A 215 -11.34 -0.92 -8.42
CA THR A 215 -11.58 -1.70 -9.64
C THR A 215 -12.45 -2.92 -9.35
N LYS A 216 -13.33 -3.29 -10.27
CA LYS A 216 -14.05 -4.57 -10.24
C LYS A 216 -13.07 -5.74 -10.35
N PRO A 217 -13.20 -6.79 -9.54
CA PRO A 217 -12.42 -8.01 -9.70
C PRO A 217 -12.93 -8.76 -10.95
N VAL A 218 -12.09 -8.85 -11.98
CA VAL A 218 -12.34 -9.62 -13.20
C VAL A 218 -11.21 -10.63 -13.34
N ASP A 219 -11.54 -11.89 -13.54
CA ASP A 219 -10.55 -12.97 -13.77
C ASP A 219 -9.99 -12.90 -15.22
N ASP A 220 -9.67 -11.71 -15.68
CA ASP A 220 -9.11 -11.47 -17.02
C ASP A 220 -7.77 -10.74 -16.90
N LEU A 221 -6.69 -11.49 -17.12
CA LEU A 221 -5.32 -10.98 -17.07
C LEU A 221 -5.00 -9.99 -18.20
N THR A 222 -5.87 -9.89 -19.22
CA THR A 222 -5.66 -9.02 -20.40
C THR A 222 -6.26 -7.62 -20.21
N GLN A 223 -7.14 -7.42 -19.23
CA GLN A 223 -7.76 -6.12 -18.97
C GLN A 223 -6.86 -5.25 -18.08
N GLN A 224 -5.97 -4.50 -18.71
CA GLN A 224 -5.34 -3.33 -18.10
C GLN A 224 -6.37 -2.18 -18.10
N GLY A 225 -6.83 -1.79 -16.90
CA GLY A 225 -7.82 -0.72 -16.73
C GLY A 225 -9.26 -1.22 -16.61
N GLY A 226 -9.49 -2.16 -15.69
CA GLY A 226 -10.82 -2.74 -15.45
C GLY A 226 -11.88 -1.71 -15.07
N GLU A 227 -13.15 -2.07 -15.31
CA GLU A 227 -14.32 -1.27 -14.92
C GLU A 227 -14.27 -0.92 -13.42
N LEU A 228 -14.60 0.33 -13.09
CA LEU A 228 -14.66 0.77 -11.71
C LEU A 228 -15.88 0.18 -11.00
N GLN A 229 -15.66 -0.38 -9.82
CA GLN A 229 -16.72 -0.79 -8.91
C GLN A 229 -17.31 0.41 -8.18
N THR A 230 -16.47 1.30 -7.72
CA THR A 230 -16.83 2.52 -7.02
C THR A 230 -15.68 3.53 -7.05
N VAL A 231 -15.97 4.76 -6.66
CA VAL A 231 -14.98 5.83 -6.45
C VAL A 231 -15.05 6.28 -5.01
N LEU A 232 -13.88 6.45 -4.38
CA LEU A 232 -13.74 6.94 -3.02
C LEU A 232 -13.20 8.38 -3.05
N ASN A 233 -13.86 9.29 -2.33
CA ASN A 233 -13.34 10.63 -2.05
C ASN A 233 -12.44 10.55 -0.82
N ILE A 234 -11.12 10.52 -1.04
CA ILE A 234 -10.13 10.32 0.02
C ILE A 234 -9.20 11.51 0.03
N THR A 235 -9.02 12.13 1.20
CA THR A 235 -7.98 13.13 1.45
C THR A 235 -7.42 12.91 2.84
N ASP A 236 -6.13 13.22 3.05
CA ASP A 236 -5.39 13.04 4.30
C ASP A 236 -5.49 11.60 4.87
N LYS A 237 -5.55 10.63 3.95
CA LYS A 237 -5.65 9.20 4.25
C LYS A 237 -4.82 8.40 3.24
N ALA A 238 -4.65 7.14 3.57
CA ALA A 238 -4.01 6.18 2.70
C ALA A 238 -4.94 5.01 2.39
N MET A 239 -4.73 4.36 1.25
CA MET A 239 -5.54 3.24 0.77
C MET A 239 -4.65 2.16 0.16
N ALA A 240 -4.96 0.92 0.43
CA ALA A 240 -4.39 -0.23 -0.27
C ALA A 240 -5.47 -1.25 -0.63
N THR A 241 -5.23 -2.01 -1.69
CA THR A 241 -6.16 -3.03 -2.17
C THR A 241 -5.43 -4.34 -2.47
N SER A 242 -5.78 -5.39 -1.74
CA SER A 242 -5.39 -6.77 -2.02
C SER A 242 -6.51 -7.52 -2.74
N GLY A 243 -6.16 -8.37 -3.70
CA GLY A 243 -7.17 -9.11 -4.47
C GLY A 243 -6.64 -10.38 -5.13
N ASN A 244 -7.46 -11.42 -5.15
CA ASN A 244 -7.14 -12.76 -5.67
C ASN A 244 -7.41 -12.90 -7.18
N TYR A 245 -7.66 -11.81 -7.89
CA TYR A 245 -7.98 -11.80 -9.33
C TYR A 245 -6.79 -11.37 -10.21
N ARG A 246 -5.69 -10.87 -9.62
CA ARG A 246 -4.51 -10.40 -10.38
C ARG A 246 -3.41 -11.45 -10.51
N ASN A 247 -3.28 -12.37 -9.54
CA ASN A 247 -2.22 -13.36 -9.52
C ASN A 247 -2.78 -14.72 -9.04
N PHE A 248 -3.11 -15.56 -10.00
CA PHE A 248 -3.69 -16.88 -9.77
C PHE A 248 -3.39 -17.82 -10.93
N TYR A 249 -3.60 -19.11 -10.72
CA TYR A 249 -3.62 -20.12 -11.78
C TYR A 249 -4.75 -21.12 -11.55
N TYR A 250 -5.13 -21.82 -12.62
CA TYR A 250 -6.09 -22.93 -12.55
C TYR A 250 -5.37 -24.26 -12.62
N LYS A 251 -5.76 -25.21 -11.77
CA LYS A 251 -5.29 -26.60 -11.80
C LYS A 251 -6.43 -27.55 -11.43
N GLY A 252 -6.70 -28.54 -12.30
CA GLY A 252 -7.80 -29.47 -12.09
C GLY A 252 -9.16 -28.78 -11.94
N GLY A 253 -9.40 -27.69 -12.65
CA GLY A 253 -10.64 -26.89 -12.54
C GLY A 253 -10.76 -26.04 -11.28
N LYS A 254 -9.77 -26.07 -10.39
CA LYS A 254 -9.72 -25.29 -9.15
C LYS A 254 -8.81 -24.07 -9.29
N LYS A 255 -9.27 -22.90 -8.85
CA LYS A 255 -8.49 -21.67 -8.80
C LYS A 255 -7.58 -21.65 -7.58
N TYR A 256 -6.31 -21.35 -7.78
CA TYR A 256 -5.31 -21.13 -6.74
C TYR A 256 -4.82 -19.69 -6.84
N ALA A 257 -5.09 -18.89 -5.80
CA ALA A 257 -4.65 -17.51 -5.72
C ALA A 257 -3.36 -17.40 -4.90
N HIS A 258 -2.63 -16.30 -5.09
CA HIS A 258 -1.36 -16.05 -4.44
C HIS A 258 -1.46 -15.80 -2.92
N THR A 259 -2.65 -15.56 -2.41
CA THR A 259 -2.88 -15.38 -0.97
C THR A 259 -2.85 -16.74 -0.28
N ILE A 260 -1.80 -16.97 0.51
CA ILE A 260 -1.59 -18.20 1.28
C ILE A 260 -1.98 -17.94 2.73
N ASP A 261 -2.75 -18.86 3.33
CA ASP A 261 -2.99 -18.84 4.77
C ASP A 261 -1.76 -19.42 5.49
N PRO A 262 -1.04 -18.62 6.31
CA PRO A 262 0.17 -19.09 7.00
C PRO A 262 -0.08 -20.24 7.96
N LYS A 263 -1.30 -20.37 8.50
CA LYS A 263 -1.67 -21.43 9.46
C LYS A 263 -1.93 -22.77 8.80
N THR A 264 -2.66 -22.74 7.69
CA THR A 264 -2.99 -23.99 6.96
C THR A 264 -1.88 -24.36 5.97
N GLY A 265 -1.13 -23.38 5.47
CA GLY A 265 -0.11 -23.54 4.43
C GLY A 265 -0.69 -23.64 3.02
N TYR A 266 -1.99 -23.39 2.84
CA TYR A 266 -2.69 -23.53 1.56
C TYR A 266 -3.21 -22.17 1.05
N PRO A 267 -3.35 -22.00 -0.27
CA PRO A 267 -4.08 -20.89 -0.84
C PRO A 267 -5.49 -20.80 -0.29
N VAL A 268 -5.91 -19.60 0.09
CA VAL A 268 -7.26 -19.37 0.63
C VAL A 268 -8.35 -19.74 -0.36
N GLN A 269 -9.46 -20.29 0.14
CA GLN A 269 -10.56 -20.81 -0.67
C GLN A 269 -11.92 -20.19 -0.28
N HIS A 270 -11.89 -19.02 0.39
CA HIS A 270 -13.12 -18.31 0.71
C HIS A 270 -13.53 -17.34 -0.41
N ASN A 271 -14.66 -16.69 -0.22
CA ASN A 271 -15.35 -15.94 -1.26
C ASN A 271 -14.90 -14.47 -1.42
N ILE A 272 -13.96 -13.95 -0.59
CA ILE A 272 -13.45 -12.58 -0.82
C ILE A 272 -12.61 -12.54 -2.09
N LEU A 273 -12.97 -11.63 -2.99
CA LEU A 273 -12.29 -11.36 -4.25
C LEU A 273 -11.32 -10.19 -4.12
N SER A 274 -11.71 -9.15 -3.36
CA SER A 274 -10.93 -7.94 -3.15
C SER A 274 -11.18 -7.34 -1.77
N SER A 275 -10.12 -6.85 -1.13
CA SER A 275 -10.12 -6.15 0.15
C SER A 275 -9.44 -4.79 -0.04
N THR A 276 -10.22 -3.71 -0.01
CA THR A 276 -9.72 -2.33 0.01
C THR A 276 -9.80 -1.80 1.43
N VAL A 277 -8.67 -1.33 1.94
CA VAL A 277 -8.55 -0.74 3.29
C VAL A 277 -8.09 0.70 3.17
N VAL A 278 -8.75 1.59 3.90
CA VAL A 278 -8.34 2.98 4.10
C VAL A 278 -7.93 3.17 5.56
N ALA A 279 -6.75 3.73 5.77
CA ALA A 279 -6.14 3.95 7.09
C ALA A 279 -5.36 5.27 7.13
N ASP A 280 -4.76 5.61 8.27
CA ASP A 280 -3.95 6.82 8.43
C ASP A 280 -2.60 6.74 7.71
N ASN A 281 -2.09 5.53 7.48
CA ASN A 281 -0.88 5.29 6.68
C ASN A 281 -1.06 4.05 5.79
N CYS A 282 -0.32 4.04 4.70
CA CYS A 282 -0.50 3.07 3.63
C CYS A 282 0.06 1.69 3.98
N ALA A 283 1.14 1.63 4.76
CA ALA A 283 1.70 0.36 5.23
C ALA A 283 0.69 -0.42 6.09
N THR A 284 -0.04 0.28 6.98
CA THR A 284 -1.13 -0.31 7.76
C THR A 284 -2.26 -0.79 6.85
N ALA A 285 -2.68 0.03 5.88
CA ALA A 285 -3.74 -0.34 4.94
C ALA A 285 -3.37 -1.60 4.12
N ASP A 286 -2.12 -1.68 3.61
CA ASP A 286 -1.61 -2.80 2.80
C ASP A 286 -1.57 -4.10 3.62
N ALA A 287 -1.02 -4.05 4.82
CA ALA A 287 -0.94 -5.22 5.71
C ALA A 287 -2.32 -5.74 6.13
N TYR A 288 -3.27 -4.86 6.51
CA TYR A 288 -4.63 -5.29 6.83
C TYR A 288 -5.40 -5.77 5.61
N ALA A 289 -5.22 -5.14 4.43
CA ALA A 289 -5.84 -5.62 3.20
C ALA A 289 -5.42 -7.06 2.91
N THR A 290 -4.14 -7.39 3.07
CA THR A 290 -3.59 -8.74 2.96
C THR A 290 -4.15 -9.67 4.04
N ALA A 291 -4.18 -9.25 5.31
CA ALA A 291 -4.75 -10.04 6.41
C ALA A 291 -6.22 -10.41 6.17
N PHE A 292 -7.03 -9.47 5.69
CA PHE A 292 -8.44 -9.69 5.43
C PHE A 292 -8.68 -10.66 4.27
N MET A 293 -7.80 -10.64 3.26
CA MET A 293 -7.80 -11.67 2.21
C MET A 293 -7.52 -13.07 2.75
N VAL A 294 -6.77 -13.21 3.85
CA VAL A 294 -6.53 -14.50 4.51
C VAL A 294 -7.69 -14.89 5.41
N LEU A 295 -8.24 -13.94 6.18
CA LEU A 295 -9.27 -14.19 7.19
C LEU A 295 -10.63 -14.55 6.61
N GLY A 296 -10.99 -13.99 5.45
CA GLY A 296 -12.34 -14.05 4.94
C GLY A 296 -13.30 -13.05 5.64
N LEU A 297 -14.49 -12.87 5.06
CA LEU A 297 -15.42 -11.78 5.42
C LEU A 297 -15.79 -11.77 6.91
N GLU A 298 -16.20 -12.90 7.47
CA GLU A 298 -16.75 -12.92 8.84
C GLU A 298 -15.66 -12.68 9.90
N LYS A 299 -14.47 -13.29 9.74
CA LYS A 299 -13.36 -13.06 10.66
C LYS A 299 -12.79 -11.64 10.51
N ALA A 300 -12.77 -11.09 9.29
CA ALA A 300 -12.36 -9.71 9.08
C ALA A 300 -13.25 -8.72 9.83
N LYS A 301 -14.56 -8.93 9.86
CA LYS A 301 -15.50 -8.11 10.64
C LYS A 301 -15.18 -8.10 12.13
N THR A 302 -14.81 -9.26 12.71
CA THR A 302 -14.44 -9.31 14.14
C THR A 302 -13.15 -8.56 14.47
N ILE A 303 -12.24 -8.42 13.52
CA ILE A 303 -11.07 -7.54 13.67
C ILE A 303 -11.50 -6.07 13.59
N LEU A 304 -12.36 -5.74 12.63
CA LEU A 304 -12.85 -4.37 12.44
C LEU A 304 -13.64 -3.82 13.63
N ASP A 305 -14.32 -4.67 14.38
CA ASP A 305 -14.99 -4.29 15.64
C ASP A 305 -14.00 -3.72 16.68
N LYS A 306 -12.71 -4.13 16.60
CA LYS A 306 -11.63 -3.66 17.47
C LYS A 306 -10.83 -2.50 16.85
N HIS A 307 -10.99 -2.27 15.55
CA HIS A 307 -10.26 -1.28 14.77
C HIS A 307 -11.23 -0.35 14.01
N PRO A 308 -12.04 0.45 14.73
CA PRO A 308 -13.03 1.34 14.11
C PRO A 308 -12.40 2.46 13.25
N GLU A 309 -11.10 2.72 13.42
CA GLU A 309 -10.31 3.65 12.60
C GLU A 309 -10.12 3.16 11.16
N LEU A 310 -10.19 1.85 10.91
CA LEU A 310 -10.08 1.28 9.58
C LEU A 310 -11.41 1.42 8.82
N MET A 311 -11.33 1.94 7.59
CA MET A 311 -12.45 1.93 6.66
C MET A 311 -12.21 0.83 5.63
N VAL A 312 -13.19 -0.05 5.43
CA VAL A 312 -12.99 -1.25 4.61
C VAL A 312 -14.12 -1.41 3.59
N TYR A 313 -13.73 -1.81 2.37
CA TYR A 313 -14.63 -2.15 1.28
C TYR A 313 -14.24 -3.52 0.73
N PHE A 314 -15.11 -4.52 0.92
CA PHE A 314 -14.92 -5.87 0.39
C PHE A 314 -15.79 -6.10 -0.84
N ILE A 315 -15.20 -6.72 -1.86
CA ILE A 315 -15.92 -7.34 -2.95
C ILE A 315 -15.80 -8.85 -2.77
N TYR A 316 -16.91 -9.55 -2.79
CA TYR A 316 -16.95 -10.98 -2.56
C TYR A 316 -17.97 -11.67 -3.46
N SER A 317 -17.82 -12.97 -3.67
CA SER A 317 -18.80 -13.80 -4.35
C SER A 317 -19.88 -14.24 -3.37
N ASP A 318 -21.15 -13.99 -3.68
CA ASP A 318 -22.28 -14.46 -2.90
C ASP A 318 -22.55 -15.96 -3.11
N LYS A 319 -23.63 -16.47 -2.51
CA LYS A 319 -24.01 -17.88 -2.60
C LYS A 319 -24.37 -18.33 -4.03
N ASP A 320 -24.78 -17.39 -4.86
CA ASP A 320 -25.16 -17.62 -6.26
C ASP A 320 -23.98 -17.39 -7.22
N GLY A 321 -22.79 -17.11 -6.70
CA GLY A 321 -21.57 -16.84 -7.48
C GLY A 321 -21.51 -15.43 -8.07
N ARG A 322 -22.41 -14.51 -7.67
CA ARG A 322 -22.44 -13.11 -8.14
C ARG A 322 -21.56 -12.23 -7.24
N ASN A 323 -20.99 -11.19 -7.83
CA ASN A 323 -20.24 -10.20 -7.06
C ASN A 323 -21.18 -9.40 -6.16
N ALA A 324 -20.88 -9.41 -4.87
CA ALA A 324 -21.54 -8.65 -3.83
C ALA A 324 -20.53 -7.75 -3.11
N VAL A 325 -21.03 -6.75 -2.40
CA VAL A 325 -20.21 -5.75 -1.70
C VAL A 325 -20.61 -5.68 -0.24
N TRP A 326 -19.61 -5.61 0.62
CA TRP A 326 -19.76 -5.22 2.02
C TRP A 326 -18.75 -4.12 2.34
N PHE A 327 -19.17 -3.14 3.11
CA PHE A 327 -18.26 -2.08 3.58
C PHE A 327 -18.56 -1.68 5.03
N SER A 328 -17.51 -1.23 5.74
CA SER A 328 -17.66 -0.76 7.11
C SER A 328 -18.50 0.52 7.18
N PRO A 329 -19.21 0.80 8.30
CA PRO A 329 -20.00 2.02 8.43
C PRO A 329 -19.19 3.32 8.20
N SER A 330 -17.92 3.33 8.60
CA SER A 330 -16.99 4.44 8.38
C SER A 330 -16.68 4.67 6.89
N MET A 331 -16.59 3.61 6.09
CA MET A 331 -16.34 3.67 4.64
C MET A 331 -17.46 4.39 3.88
N LYS A 332 -18.72 4.29 4.34
CA LYS A 332 -19.88 4.93 3.67
C LYS A 332 -19.68 6.44 3.49
N LYS A 333 -18.93 7.09 4.36
CA LYS A 333 -18.69 8.54 4.34
C LYS A 333 -17.81 8.99 3.19
N VAL A 334 -16.99 8.11 2.62
CA VAL A 334 -16.01 8.42 1.57
C VAL A 334 -16.40 7.86 0.21
N ILE A 335 -17.43 7.02 0.11
CA ILE A 335 -17.94 6.56 -1.19
C ILE A 335 -18.54 7.76 -1.93
N ALA A 336 -18.05 8.01 -3.16
CA ALA A 336 -18.61 9.05 -4.02
C ALA A 336 -20.07 8.71 -4.39
N GLN A 337 -20.93 9.71 -4.29
CA GLN A 337 -22.34 9.60 -4.70
C GLN A 337 -22.48 9.73 -6.21
#